data_0576ecc9e92e1770deef281c5f0cb234
#
_entry.id   0576ecc9e92e1770deef281c5f0cb234
#
_cell.length_a   1.000
_cell.length_b   1.000
_cell.length_c   1.000
_cell.angle_alpha   90.00
_cell.angle_beta   90.00
_cell.angle_gamma   90.00
#
_symmetry.space_group_name_H-M   'P 1'
#
loop_
_entity.id
_entity.type
_entity.pdbx_description
1 polymer ?
#
loop_
_entity_poly.entity_id
_entity_poly.type
_entity_poly.pdbx_seq_one_letter_code
_entity_poly.pdbx_strand_id
1 'polypeptide(L)'
;EGYIRNNTSIHTYLDIMTDDVEEKANTWPVMQSDIRGDGYGYFCWQPNPEYRFTGALNADNAWETYYSKILIANNVIDLLDDAEGTQSDKDDLLGEAYFLRAYCYFMLVNLYGEPYEKESADKALGIPFNYEHSVRERTYKRETLARSYELIENDLKKSIHLLETTDYTKTVFRISKGAAYLLASRFYLYKKDYEQAISYADKVLTINSALYDIRTLTEEDYVFTKENPEIIWTYGDYEVNYLSAAYRGCFPVSMAFYNSFHANDARKRTYVKDDWGDLIVGKGAANTGVYG
;
A
#
# COMPACT_ATOMS: atom_id res chain seq x y z
N GLU A 1 9.59 -10.80 9.57
CA GLU A 1 10.19 -10.19 8.37
C GLU A 1 9.52 -10.59 7.05
N GLY A 2 8.76 -11.65 6.93
CA GLY A 2 8.14 -12.11 5.67
C GLY A 2 6.66 -11.75 5.49
N TYR A 3 6.07 -11.00 6.40
CA TYR A 3 4.61 -10.84 6.42
C TYR A 3 4.01 -10.22 5.15
N ILE A 4 4.67 -9.24 4.59
CA ILE A 4 4.24 -8.58 3.33
C ILE A 4 5.36 -8.63 2.27
N ARG A 5 6.59 -8.96 2.64
CA ARG A 5 7.81 -8.84 1.83
C ARG A 5 7.80 -9.58 0.48
N ASN A 6 7.06 -10.66 0.35
CA ASN A 6 7.02 -11.44 -0.91
C ASN A 6 5.97 -10.93 -1.91
N ASN A 7 5.47 -9.72 -1.73
CA ASN A 7 4.32 -9.23 -2.49
C ASN A 7 4.55 -7.86 -3.12
N THR A 8 5.68 -7.70 -3.76
CA THR A 8 5.97 -6.54 -4.63
C THR A 8 4.94 -6.36 -5.75
N SER A 9 4.02 -7.31 -5.92
CA SER A 9 3.04 -7.32 -6.99
C SER A 9 1.57 -7.41 -6.55
N ILE A 10 1.23 -7.15 -5.27
CA ILE A 10 -0.15 -7.35 -4.80
C ILE A 10 -1.16 -6.52 -5.60
N HIS A 11 -0.84 -5.28 -5.90
CA HIS A 11 -1.72 -4.34 -6.61
C HIS A 11 -0.92 -3.32 -7.43
N THR A 12 0.10 -3.80 -8.13
CA THR A 12 0.99 -2.96 -8.95
C THR A 12 0.26 -2.16 -10.02
N TYR A 13 -0.91 -2.64 -10.44
CA TYR A 13 -1.74 -1.95 -11.41
C TYR A 13 -2.28 -0.60 -10.92
N LEU A 14 -2.36 -0.35 -9.60
CA LEU A 14 -2.82 0.95 -9.09
C LEU A 14 -1.93 2.12 -9.53
N ASP A 15 -0.62 1.86 -9.65
CA ASP A 15 0.35 2.89 -10.00
C ASP A 15 0.27 3.31 -11.48
N ILE A 16 -0.41 2.53 -12.32
CA ILE A 16 -0.61 2.84 -13.73
C ILE A 16 -2.05 3.29 -14.06
N MET A 17 -2.95 3.29 -13.08
CA MET A 17 -4.32 3.80 -13.24
C MET A 17 -4.39 5.32 -12.99
N THR A 18 -3.48 6.07 -13.59
CA THR A 18 -3.31 7.51 -13.41
C THR A 18 -2.87 8.19 -14.70
N ASP A 19 -3.11 9.50 -14.81
CA ASP A 19 -2.66 10.34 -15.92
C ASP A 19 -1.16 10.69 -15.84
N ASP A 20 -0.48 10.27 -14.75
CA ASP A 20 0.94 10.53 -14.55
C ASP A 20 1.83 9.63 -15.42
N VAL A 21 1.27 8.58 -15.99
CA VAL A 21 1.97 7.64 -16.87
C VAL A 21 1.37 7.63 -18.28
N GLU A 22 2.14 7.18 -19.25
CA GLU A 22 1.69 6.99 -20.63
C GLU A 22 2.11 5.63 -21.17
N GLU A 23 1.45 5.14 -22.19
CA GLU A 23 1.83 3.91 -22.86
C GLU A 23 3.06 4.14 -23.74
N LYS A 24 4.10 3.34 -23.57
CA LYS A 24 5.28 3.41 -24.41
C LYS A 24 4.99 2.84 -25.80
N ALA A 25 5.07 3.68 -26.83
CA ALA A 25 5.04 3.25 -28.21
C ALA A 25 6.39 2.61 -28.60
N ASN A 26 6.38 1.50 -29.35
CA ASN A 26 7.57 0.82 -29.91
C ASN A 26 8.47 0.09 -28.92
N THR A 27 7.89 -0.70 -28.06
CA THR A 27 8.64 -1.59 -27.18
C THR A 27 9.03 -2.89 -27.89
N TRP A 28 10.15 -3.48 -27.46
CA TRP A 28 10.68 -4.75 -28.00
C TRP A 28 9.61 -5.85 -27.99
N PRO A 29 9.35 -6.55 -29.16
CA PRO A 29 8.08 -7.23 -29.36
C PRO A 29 7.78 -8.42 -28.47
N VAL A 30 8.77 -9.04 -27.83
CA VAL A 30 8.59 -10.37 -27.22
C VAL A 30 8.54 -10.36 -25.69
N MET A 31 9.34 -9.52 -25.02
CA MET A 31 9.38 -9.53 -23.55
C MET A 31 8.38 -8.54 -22.89
N GLN A 32 7.92 -7.58 -23.66
CA GLN A 32 7.00 -6.55 -23.16
C GLN A 32 5.53 -6.86 -23.49
N SER A 33 5.26 -7.78 -24.40
CA SER A 33 3.88 -8.18 -24.72
C SER A 33 3.12 -8.71 -23.51
N ASP A 34 3.80 -9.45 -22.64
CA ASP A 34 3.15 -10.04 -21.47
C ASP A 34 2.94 -9.00 -20.38
N ILE A 35 3.97 -8.20 -20.03
CA ILE A 35 3.87 -7.15 -19.01
C ILE A 35 2.88 -6.06 -19.44
N ARG A 36 2.95 -5.63 -20.71
CA ARG A 36 1.97 -4.69 -21.26
C ARG A 36 0.57 -5.29 -21.26
N GLY A 37 0.45 -6.57 -21.62
CA GLY A 37 -0.80 -7.30 -21.59
C GLY A 37 -1.41 -7.35 -20.20
N ASP A 38 -0.59 -7.51 -19.16
CA ASP A 38 -1.01 -7.58 -17.77
C ASP A 38 -1.52 -6.23 -17.24
N GLY A 39 -0.91 -5.12 -17.65
CA GLY A 39 -1.27 -3.78 -17.17
C GLY A 39 -2.27 -3.03 -18.02
N TYR A 40 -2.42 -3.38 -19.29
CA TYR A 40 -3.15 -2.55 -20.25
C TYR A 40 -4.64 -2.34 -19.92
N GLY A 41 -5.33 -3.37 -19.46
CA GLY A 41 -6.73 -3.29 -19.07
C GLY A 41 -6.96 -2.29 -17.93
N TYR A 42 -6.04 -2.28 -16.98
CA TYR A 42 -6.03 -1.34 -15.86
C TYR A 42 -5.68 0.08 -16.32
N PHE A 43 -4.62 0.23 -17.11
CA PHE A 43 -4.22 1.53 -17.66
C PHE A 43 -5.34 2.19 -18.48
N CYS A 44 -6.05 1.41 -19.29
CA CYS A 44 -7.16 1.89 -20.11
C CYS A 44 -8.52 1.89 -19.39
N TRP A 45 -8.60 1.57 -18.10
CA TRP A 45 -9.85 1.52 -17.32
C TRP A 45 -10.94 0.67 -17.98
N GLN A 46 -10.56 -0.50 -18.49
CA GLN A 46 -11.51 -1.41 -19.14
C GLN A 46 -12.44 -2.06 -18.11
N PRO A 47 -13.68 -2.46 -18.52
CA PRO A 47 -14.65 -3.08 -17.60
C PRO A 47 -14.18 -4.38 -16.95
N ASN A 48 -13.29 -5.12 -17.62
CA ASN A 48 -12.66 -6.35 -17.12
C ASN A 48 -11.14 -6.19 -17.25
N PRO A 49 -10.52 -5.38 -16.40
CA PRO A 49 -9.12 -4.99 -16.56
C PRO A 49 -8.14 -6.15 -16.37
N GLU A 50 -8.57 -7.24 -15.74
CA GLU A 50 -7.80 -8.45 -15.48
C GLU A 50 -7.56 -9.33 -16.74
N TYR A 51 -8.18 -9.02 -17.87
CA TYR A 51 -7.96 -9.78 -19.09
C TYR A 51 -6.88 -9.18 -19.98
N ARG A 52 -5.92 -10.01 -20.38
CA ARG A 52 -4.90 -9.67 -21.36
C ARG A 52 -5.50 -9.47 -22.75
N PHE A 53 -4.76 -8.85 -23.67
CA PHE A 53 -5.14 -8.78 -25.10
C PHE A 53 -5.45 -10.12 -25.73
N THR A 54 -4.82 -11.18 -25.26
CA THR A 54 -5.02 -12.56 -25.74
C THR A 54 -6.34 -13.17 -25.27
N GLY A 55 -7.09 -12.48 -24.37
CA GLY A 55 -8.24 -13.01 -23.67
C GLY A 55 -7.90 -13.94 -22.50
N ALA A 56 -6.61 -14.13 -22.21
CA ALA A 56 -6.20 -14.89 -21.03
C ALA A 56 -6.39 -14.05 -19.75
N LEU A 57 -6.85 -14.70 -18.67
CA LEU A 57 -6.97 -14.09 -17.37
C LEU A 57 -5.59 -13.85 -16.77
N ASN A 58 -5.32 -12.60 -16.37
CA ASN A 58 -4.22 -12.26 -15.48
C ASN A 58 -4.78 -12.19 -14.06
N ALA A 59 -4.49 -13.18 -13.23
CA ALA A 59 -5.08 -13.29 -11.91
C ALA A 59 -4.73 -12.07 -11.05
N ASP A 60 -5.75 -11.44 -10.47
CA ASP A 60 -5.56 -10.46 -9.42
C ASP A 60 -5.28 -11.19 -8.10
N ASN A 61 -4.01 -11.20 -7.69
CA ASN A 61 -3.58 -11.89 -6.48
C ASN A 61 -3.85 -11.07 -5.20
N ALA A 62 -4.33 -9.84 -5.31
CA ALA A 62 -4.52 -8.97 -4.14
C ALA A 62 -5.54 -9.56 -3.16
N TRP A 63 -6.65 -10.08 -3.66
CA TRP A 63 -7.69 -10.69 -2.83
C TRP A 63 -7.13 -11.83 -1.97
N GLU A 64 -6.55 -12.84 -2.58
CA GLU A 64 -6.00 -14.01 -1.90
C GLU A 64 -4.88 -13.62 -0.93
N THR A 65 -4.00 -12.75 -1.39
CA THR A 65 -2.85 -12.31 -0.61
C THR A 65 -3.26 -11.57 0.65
N TYR A 66 -4.17 -10.60 0.57
CA TYR A 66 -4.61 -9.88 1.75
C TYR A 66 -5.36 -10.79 2.73
N TYR A 67 -6.24 -11.70 2.26
CA TYR A 67 -6.90 -12.64 3.15
C TYR A 67 -5.94 -13.64 3.80
N SER A 68 -4.89 -14.07 3.12
CA SER A 68 -3.84 -14.90 3.73
C SER A 68 -3.10 -14.16 4.86
N LYS A 69 -2.85 -12.85 4.70
CA LYS A 69 -2.24 -12.03 5.75
C LYS A 69 -3.21 -11.79 6.93
N ILE A 70 -4.48 -11.61 6.65
CA ILE A 70 -5.53 -11.53 7.68
C ILE A 70 -5.57 -12.81 8.51
N LEU A 71 -5.47 -13.99 7.87
CA LEU A 71 -5.41 -15.27 8.59
C LEU A 71 -4.21 -15.34 9.55
N ILE A 72 -3.04 -14.86 9.13
CA ILE A 72 -1.85 -14.79 10.00
C ILE A 72 -2.10 -13.84 11.18
N ALA A 73 -2.70 -12.67 10.93
CA ALA A 73 -3.03 -11.74 12.00
C ALA A 73 -4.05 -12.33 12.99
N ASN A 74 -5.07 -13.05 12.48
CA ASN A 74 -6.04 -13.76 13.32
C ASN A 74 -5.35 -14.79 14.21
N ASN A 75 -4.40 -15.56 13.68
CA ASN A 75 -3.63 -16.53 14.50
C ASN A 75 -2.92 -15.83 15.65
N VAL A 76 -2.26 -14.69 15.40
CA VAL A 76 -1.61 -13.94 16.49
C VAL A 76 -2.63 -13.47 17.51
N ILE A 77 -3.73 -12.86 17.05
CA ILE A 77 -4.76 -12.29 17.93
C ILE A 77 -5.40 -13.35 18.83
N ASP A 78 -5.66 -14.55 18.28
CA ASP A 78 -6.41 -15.59 18.99
C ASP A 78 -5.51 -16.47 19.88
N LEU A 79 -4.21 -16.64 19.53
CA LEU A 79 -3.33 -17.60 20.19
C LEU A 79 -2.23 -16.95 21.06
N LEU A 80 -2.09 -15.63 21.02
CA LEU A 80 -0.99 -14.95 21.70
C LEU A 80 -1.09 -15.05 23.23
N ASP A 81 -2.29 -15.17 23.80
CA ASP A 81 -2.48 -15.28 25.24
C ASP A 81 -1.82 -16.55 25.83
N ASP A 82 -1.76 -17.64 25.06
CA ASP A 82 -1.15 -18.90 25.43
C ASP A 82 0.39 -18.90 25.25
N ALA A 83 0.96 -17.87 24.60
CA ALA A 83 2.39 -17.79 24.35
C ALA A 83 3.17 -17.37 25.61
N GLU A 84 4.44 -17.76 25.69
CA GLU A 84 5.36 -17.25 26.71
C GLU A 84 5.75 -15.80 26.39
N GLY A 85 6.02 -15.01 27.43
CA GLY A 85 6.46 -13.61 27.33
C GLY A 85 5.80 -12.71 28.37
N THR A 86 6.27 -11.47 28.45
CA THR A 86 5.67 -10.48 29.34
C THR A 86 4.36 -9.95 28.75
N GLN A 87 3.48 -9.43 29.61
CA GLN A 87 2.24 -8.79 29.10
C GLN A 87 2.54 -7.64 28.14
N SER A 88 3.57 -6.86 28.40
CA SER A 88 4.00 -5.77 27.53
C SER A 88 4.43 -6.26 26.14
N ASP A 89 5.15 -7.40 26.06
CA ASP A 89 5.53 -8.00 24.77
C ASP A 89 4.29 -8.49 24.01
N LYS A 90 3.35 -9.12 24.76
CA LYS A 90 2.08 -9.57 24.16
C LYS A 90 1.24 -8.40 23.66
N ASP A 91 1.09 -7.34 24.45
CA ASP A 91 0.33 -6.15 24.07
C ASP A 91 0.93 -5.47 22.82
N ASP A 92 2.26 -5.42 22.73
CA ASP A 92 2.96 -4.87 21.58
C ASP A 92 2.67 -5.69 20.31
N LEU A 93 2.86 -7.01 20.36
CA LEU A 93 2.59 -7.91 19.24
C LEU A 93 1.12 -7.92 18.85
N LEU A 94 0.21 -7.85 19.82
CA LEU A 94 -1.22 -7.78 19.59
C LEU A 94 -1.60 -6.47 18.90
N GLY A 95 -0.98 -5.35 19.32
CA GLY A 95 -1.13 -4.05 18.68
C GLY A 95 -0.70 -4.06 17.22
N GLU A 96 0.43 -4.70 16.90
CA GLU A 96 0.89 -4.90 15.53
C GLU A 96 -0.06 -5.80 14.71
N ALA A 97 -0.58 -6.88 15.31
CA ALA A 97 -1.49 -7.79 14.64
C ALA A 97 -2.83 -7.11 14.28
N TYR A 98 -3.40 -6.33 15.21
CA TYR A 98 -4.59 -5.53 14.92
C TYR A 98 -4.34 -4.48 13.84
N PHE A 99 -3.19 -3.81 13.84
CA PHE A 99 -2.80 -2.90 12.77
C PHE A 99 -2.79 -3.59 11.40
N LEU A 100 -2.10 -4.72 11.30
CA LEU A 100 -1.95 -5.45 10.05
C LEU A 100 -3.30 -5.95 9.52
N ARG A 101 -4.18 -6.41 10.41
CA ARG A 101 -5.53 -6.81 10.03
C ARG A 101 -6.37 -5.64 9.55
N ALA A 102 -6.34 -4.52 10.27
CA ALA A 102 -7.00 -3.28 9.86
C ALA A 102 -6.48 -2.78 8.51
N TYR A 103 -5.15 -2.77 8.31
CA TYR A 103 -4.52 -2.38 7.07
C TYR A 103 -4.97 -3.26 5.90
N CYS A 104 -4.92 -4.59 6.05
CA CYS A 104 -5.33 -5.51 4.99
C CYS A 104 -6.81 -5.34 4.62
N TYR A 105 -7.70 -5.22 5.60
CA TYR A 105 -9.11 -4.95 5.33
C TYR A 105 -9.35 -3.57 4.73
N PHE A 106 -8.60 -2.56 5.14
CA PHE A 106 -8.66 -1.23 4.54
C PHE A 106 -8.24 -1.24 3.07
N MET A 107 -7.19 -1.97 2.72
CA MET A 107 -6.80 -2.16 1.33
C MET A 107 -7.88 -2.90 0.54
N LEU A 108 -8.41 -4.00 1.06
CA LEU A 108 -9.46 -4.79 0.42
C LEU A 108 -10.73 -3.96 0.17
N VAL A 109 -11.19 -3.17 1.15
CA VAL A 109 -12.41 -2.38 0.98
C VAL A 109 -12.25 -1.27 -0.06
N ASN A 110 -11.04 -0.71 -0.19
CA ASN A 110 -10.76 0.31 -1.20
C ASN A 110 -10.53 -0.28 -2.61
N LEU A 111 -10.08 -1.54 -2.71
CA LEU A 111 -9.91 -2.23 -3.99
C LEU A 111 -11.23 -2.79 -4.55
N TYR A 112 -12.08 -3.32 -3.66
CA TYR A 112 -13.24 -4.14 -4.06
C TYR A 112 -14.59 -3.62 -3.55
N GLY A 113 -14.60 -2.60 -2.69
CA GLY A 113 -15.79 -1.90 -2.23
C GLY A 113 -16.12 -0.69 -3.09
N GLU A 114 -17.25 -0.08 -2.82
CA GLU A 114 -17.59 1.21 -3.37
C GLU A 114 -16.84 2.33 -2.61
N PRO A 115 -16.63 3.52 -3.23
CA PRO A 115 -16.13 4.69 -2.49
C PRO A 115 -17.04 5.01 -1.31
N TYR A 116 -16.44 5.38 -0.17
CA TYR A 116 -17.22 5.67 1.03
C TYR A 116 -18.01 6.96 0.88
N GLU A 117 -19.33 6.84 0.90
CA GLU A 117 -20.29 7.94 1.00
C GLU A 117 -21.24 7.68 2.16
N LYS A 118 -21.26 8.59 3.14
CA LYS A 118 -22.00 8.40 4.40
C LYS A 118 -23.49 8.10 4.18
N GLU A 119 -24.08 8.73 3.18
CA GLU A 119 -25.52 8.65 2.85
C GLU A 119 -25.91 7.29 2.25
N SER A 120 -24.97 6.58 1.64
CA SER A 120 -25.22 5.30 0.97
C SER A 120 -24.49 4.12 1.60
N ALA A 121 -23.57 4.35 2.53
CA ALA A 121 -22.70 3.31 3.08
C ALA A 121 -23.44 2.13 3.71
N ASP A 122 -24.64 2.35 4.27
CA ASP A 122 -25.48 1.29 4.83
C ASP A 122 -26.06 0.33 3.78
N LYS A 123 -26.07 0.73 2.52
CA LYS A 123 -26.61 -0.05 1.40
C LYS A 123 -25.51 -0.51 0.43
N ALA A 124 -24.47 0.27 0.30
CA ALA A 124 -23.32 -0.04 -0.54
C ALA A 124 -22.61 -1.31 -0.04
N LEU A 125 -22.06 -2.09 -0.98
CA LEU A 125 -21.38 -3.33 -0.65
C LEU A 125 -19.93 -3.07 -0.28
N GLY A 126 -19.56 -3.51 0.92
CA GLY A 126 -18.18 -3.60 1.38
C GLY A 126 -17.54 -4.94 1.00
N ILE A 127 -16.89 -5.57 1.93
CA ILE A 127 -16.16 -6.84 1.76
C ILE A 127 -16.58 -7.89 2.80
N PRO A 128 -16.30 -9.17 2.58
CA PRO A 128 -16.42 -10.21 3.61
C PRO A 128 -15.40 -10.02 4.73
N PHE A 129 -15.77 -10.37 5.95
CA PHE A 129 -14.84 -10.39 7.10
C PHE A 129 -14.68 -11.81 7.63
N ASN A 130 -13.43 -12.20 7.89
CA ASN A 130 -13.08 -13.45 8.54
C ASN A 130 -12.19 -13.16 9.75
N TYR A 131 -12.67 -13.50 10.95
CA TYR A 131 -11.93 -13.36 12.21
C TYR A 131 -11.43 -14.69 12.75
N GLU A 132 -11.67 -15.81 12.04
CA GLU A 132 -11.24 -17.12 12.50
C GLU A 132 -9.74 -17.34 12.18
N HIS A 133 -9.02 -17.97 13.10
CA HIS A 133 -7.61 -18.33 12.94
C HIS A 133 -7.42 -19.64 12.16
N SER A 134 -8.49 -20.37 11.87
CA SER A 134 -8.45 -21.66 11.16
C SER A 134 -9.14 -21.59 9.81
N VAL A 135 -8.56 -22.31 8.84
CA VAL A 135 -9.18 -22.48 7.52
C VAL A 135 -10.31 -23.48 7.62
N ARG A 136 -11.52 -23.05 7.27
CA ARG A 136 -12.72 -23.92 7.19
C ARG A 136 -13.43 -23.64 5.88
N GLU A 137 -14.03 -24.68 5.29
CA GLU A 137 -14.92 -24.51 4.15
C GLU A 137 -16.18 -23.77 4.62
N ARG A 138 -16.32 -22.52 4.20
CA ARG A 138 -17.41 -21.65 4.61
C ARG A 138 -17.68 -20.59 3.55
N THR A 139 -18.95 -20.25 3.38
CA THR A 139 -19.37 -19.14 2.54
C THR A 139 -19.45 -17.86 3.36
N TYR A 140 -18.73 -16.84 2.96
CA TYR A 140 -18.78 -15.52 3.56
C TYR A 140 -19.66 -14.59 2.71
N LYS A 141 -20.45 -13.76 3.38
CA LYS A 141 -21.21 -12.69 2.72
C LYS A 141 -20.44 -11.38 2.81
N ARG A 142 -20.63 -10.54 1.83
CA ARG A 142 -20.13 -9.16 1.91
C ARG A 142 -20.94 -8.41 2.97
N GLU A 143 -20.24 -7.67 3.81
CA GLU A 143 -20.84 -6.72 4.73
C GLU A 143 -21.27 -5.46 3.97
N THR A 144 -22.06 -4.59 4.61
CA THR A 144 -22.26 -3.24 4.08
C THR A 144 -20.94 -2.45 4.18
N LEU A 145 -20.83 -1.42 3.38
CA LEU A 145 -19.65 -0.53 3.41
C LEU A 145 -19.51 0.14 4.78
N ALA A 146 -20.61 0.63 5.36
CA ALA A 146 -20.63 1.19 6.71
C ALA A 146 -20.11 0.20 7.76
N ARG A 147 -20.59 -1.05 7.71
CA ARG A 147 -20.15 -2.10 8.64
C ARG A 147 -18.68 -2.46 8.41
N SER A 148 -18.22 -2.49 7.17
CA SER A 148 -16.81 -2.74 6.83
C SER A 148 -15.91 -1.68 7.47
N TYR A 149 -16.24 -0.40 7.30
CA TYR A 149 -15.48 0.68 7.91
C TYR A 149 -15.53 0.66 9.44
N GLU A 150 -16.67 0.33 10.05
CA GLU A 150 -16.78 0.16 11.50
C GLU A 150 -15.85 -0.95 12.03
N LEU A 151 -15.80 -2.09 11.36
CA LEU A 151 -14.96 -3.23 11.77
C LEU A 151 -13.46 -2.91 11.65
N ILE A 152 -13.06 -2.21 10.57
CA ILE A 152 -11.68 -1.73 10.38
C ILE A 152 -11.31 -0.72 11.47
N GLU A 153 -12.21 0.23 11.75
CA GLU A 153 -12.02 1.25 12.79
C GLU A 153 -11.82 0.64 14.17
N ASN A 154 -12.58 -0.41 14.49
CA ASN A 154 -12.46 -1.11 15.77
C ASN A 154 -11.09 -1.79 15.95
N ASP A 155 -10.58 -2.45 14.90
CA ASP A 155 -9.24 -3.03 14.93
C ASP A 155 -8.15 -1.95 15.05
N LEU A 156 -8.31 -0.87 14.31
CA LEU A 156 -7.36 0.25 14.35
C LEU A 156 -7.32 0.93 15.71
N LYS A 157 -8.47 1.12 16.36
CA LYS A 157 -8.54 1.66 17.72
C LYS A 157 -7.88 0.74 18.76
N LYS A 158 -8.09 -0.57 18.63
CA LYS A 158 -7.42 -1.56 19.50
C LYS A 158 -5.90 -1.52 19.30
N SER A 159 -5.44 -1.49 18.06
CA SER A 159 -4.02 -1.35 17.74
C SER A 159 -3.42 -0.10 18.40
N ILE A 160 -4.05 1.05 18.20
CA ILE A 160 -3.58 2.31 18.76
C ILE A 160 -3.49 2.24 20.29
N HIS A 161 -4.56 1.76 20.93
CA HIS A 161 -4.59 1.64 22.39
C HIS A 161 -3.44 0.79 22.93
N LEU A 162 -3.20 -0.37 22.34
CA LEU A 162 -2.13 -1.28 22.75
C LEU A 162 -0.75 -0.67 22.51
N LEU A 163 -0.51 -0.09 21.34
CA LEU A 163 0.77 0.53 20.99
C LEU A 163 1.06 1.85 21.75
N GLU A 164 0.03 2.51 22.31
CA GLU A 164 0.19 3.66 23.22
C GLU A 164 0.66 3.23 24.63
N THR A 165 0.33 2.00 25.05
CA THR A 165 0.71 1.47 26.37
C THR A 165 2.10 0.87 26.41
N THR A 166 2.72 0.60 25.25
CA THR A 166 4.06 0.03 25.13
C THR A 166 5.05 1.10 24.69
N ASP A 167 6.27 1.07 25.22
CA ASP A 167 7.31 2.07 24.92
C ASP A 167 8.53 1.43 24.26
N TYR A 168 8.27 0.63 23.21
CA TYR A 168 9.33 0.01 22.43
C TYR A 168 9.84 0.93 21.31
N THR A 169 11.16 1.12 21.28
CA THR A 169 11.80 1.74 20.10
C THR A 169 11.80 0.73 18.96
N LYS A 170 11.17 1.08 17.87
CA LYS A 170 11.00 0.21 16.70
C LYS A 170 11.73 0.76 15.47
N THR A 171 12.23 -0.16 14.66
CA THR A 171 12.71 0.17 13.33
C THR A 171 11.53 0.47 12.41
N VAL A 172 11.79 1.10 11.27
CA VAL A 172 10.75 1.40 10.25
C VAL A 172 10.07 0.16 9.66
N PHE A 173 10.62 -1.04 9.90
CA PHE A 173 10.02 -2.32 9.50
C PHE A 173 9.05 -2.91 10.52
N ARG A 174 8.92 -2.29 11.71
CA ARG A 174 8.00 -2.70 12.75
C ARG A 174 6.93 -1.63 12.94
N ILE A 175 5.74 -2.07 13.28
CA ILE A 175 4.62 -1.16 13.46
C ILE A 175 4.74 -0.44 14.80
N SER A 176 4.89 0.87 14.73
CA SER A 176 4.92 1.76 15.90
C SER A 176 3.57 2.46 16.09
N LYS A 177 3.39 3.13 17.24
CA LYS A 177 2.22 4.01 17.44
C LYS A 177 2.12 5.12 16.37
N GLY A 178 3.27 5.60 15.87
CA GLY A 178 3.30 6.57 14.77
C GLY A 178 2.73 6.00 13.47
N ALA A 179 3.05 4.75 13.14
CA ALA A 179 2.46 4.06 11.99
C ALA A 179 0.95 3.87 12.16
N ALA A 180 0.50 3.51 13.37
CA ALA A 180 -0.94 3.34 13.65
C ALA A 180 -1.70 4.67 13.53
N TYR A 181 -1.15 5.78 14.02
CA TYR A 181 -1.74 7.12 13.83
C TYR A 181 -1.78 7.53 12.36
N LEU A 182 -0.72 7.24 11.59
CA LEU A 182 -0.67 7.56 10.17
C LEU A 182 -1.74 6.79 9.38
N LEU A 183 -1.91 5.50 9.67
CA LEU A 183 -3.00 4.70 9.09
C LEU A 183 -4.37 5.24 9.50
N ALA A 184 -4.54 5.64 10.77
CA ALA A 184 -5.79 6.23 11.24
C ALA A 184 -6.11 7.54 10.52
N SER A 185 -5.13 8.43 10.37
CA SER A 185 -5.33 9.68 9.61
C SER A 185 -5.80 9.39 8.18
N ARG A 186 -5.16 8.44 7.48
CA ARG A 186 -5.56 8.02 6.14
C ARG A 186 -6.95 7.39 6.12
N PHE A 187 -7.24 6.50 7.06
CA PHE A 187 -8.56 5.85 7.18
C PHE A 187 -9.68 6.87 7.33
N TYR A 188 -9.52 7.84 8.23
CA TYR A 188 -10.54 8.88 8.44
C TYR A 188 -10.64 9.86 7.27
N LEU A 189 -9.54 10.10 6.53
CA LEU A 189 -9.57 10.86 5.29
C LEU A 189 -10.47 10.19 4.25
N TYR A 190 -10.33 8.86 4.05
CA TYR A 190 -11.17 8.08 3.14
C TYR A 190 -12.62 8.00 3.61
N LYS A 191 -12.84 7.97 4.93
CA LYS A 191 -14.17 8.03 5.55
C LYS A 191 -14.80 9.42 5.46
N LYS A 192 -14.05 10.44 5.00
CA LYS A 192 -14.43 11.86 4.93
C LYS A 192 -14.68 12.50 6.31
N ASP A 193 -14.14 11.91 7.37
CA ASP A 193 -14.08 12.48 8.72
C ASP A 193 -12.79 13.28 8.89
N TYR A 194 -12.79 14.48 8.34
CA TYR A 194 -11.60 15.31 8.27
C TYR A 194 -11.10 15.78 9.63
N GLU A 195 -11.98 15.93 10.63
CA GLU A 195 -11.59 16.32 12.00
C GLU A 195 -10.72 15.21 12.63
N GLN A 196 -11.15 13.96 12.53
CA GLN A 196 -10.35 12.83 13.01
C GLN A 196 -9.07 12.65 12.19
N ALA A 197 -9.13 12.81 10.86
CA ALA A 197 -7.96 12.72 10.00
C ALA A 197 -6.88 13.72 10.42
N ILE A 198 -7.24 14.99 10.68
CA ILE A 198 -6.33 16.04 11.16
C ILE A 198 -5.80 15.68 12.55
N SER A 199 -6.69 15.29 13.48
CA SER A 199 -6.29 14.94 14.84
C SER A 199 -5.22 13.85 14.90
N TYR A 200 -5.36 12.80 14.06
CA TYR A 200 -4.34 11.75 13.98
C TYR A 200 -3.08 12.17 13.22
N ALA A 201 -3.20 13.04 12.21
CA ALA A 201 -2.04 13.63 11.54
C ALA A 201 -1.20 14.46 12.52
N ASP A 202 -1.83 15.26 13.37
CA ASP A 202 -1.15 16.06 14.42
C ASP A 202 -0.43 15.14 15.41
N LYS A 203 -1.02 14.01 15.81
CA LYS A 203 -0.34 13.02 16.66
C LYS A 203 0.92 12.45 15.97
N VAL A 204 0.89 12.21 14.66
CA VAL A 204 2.07 11.79 13.90
C VAL A 204 3.15 12.86 13.96
N LEU A 205 2.79 14.13 13.70
CA LEU A 205 3.72 15.25 13.68
C LEU A 205 4.35 15.53 15.05
N THR A 206 3.68 15.18 16.15
CA THR A 206 4.31 15.25 17.50
C THR A 206 5.40 14.21 17.71
N ILE A 207 5.33 13.06 16.98
CA ILE A 207 6.35 12.00 17.06
C ILE A 207 7.48 12.26 16.07
N ASN A 208 7.13 12.61 14.84
CA ASN A 208 8.07 12.84 13.76
C ASN A 208 7.56 13.98 12.84
N SER A 209 8.22 15.11 12.89
CA SER A 209 7.97 16.27 12.01
C SER A 209 9.15 16.56 11.08
N ALA A 210 10.12 15.65 11.00
CA ALA A 210 11.28 15.81 10.15
C ALA A 210 10.86 15.82 8.66
N LEU A 211 11.51 16.68 7.88
CA LEU A 211 11.36 16.72 6.42
C LEU A 211 12.69 16.37 5.75
N TYR A 212 12.59 15.59 4.72
CA TYR A 212 13.75 15.22 3.90
C TYR A 212 14.00 16.28 2.83
N ASP A 213 15.14 16.94 2.92
CA ASP A 213 15.48 17.99 1.95
C ASP A 213 15.96 17.40 0.62
N ILE A 214 15.02 17.13 -0.28
CA ILE A 214 15.30 16.58 -1.61
C ILE A 214 16.15 17.53 -2.50
N ARG A 215 16.37 18.79 -2.11
CA ARG A 215 17.22 19.72 -2.86
C ARG A 215 18.69 19.33 -2.78
N THR A 216 19.06 18.58 -1.74
CA THR A 216 20.43 18.08 -1.53
C THR A 216 20.74 16.83 -2.34
N LEU A 217 19.72 16.18 -2.90
CA LEU A 217 19.87 14.94 -3.68
C LEU A 217 20.35 15.24 -5.10
N THR A 218 21.13 14.31 -5.63
CA THR A 218 21.56 14.26 -7.02
C THR A 218 20.60 13.38 -7.86
N GLU A 219 20.87 13.27 -9.16
CA GLU A 219 20.09 12.37 -10.04
C GLU A 219 20.35 10.89 -9.74
N GLU A 220 21.47 10.55 -9.06
CA GLU A 220 21.84 9.19 -8.70
C GLU A 220 21.18 8.74 -7.38
N ASP A 221 20.75 9.70 -6.55
CA ASP A 221 20.16 9.43 -5.25
C ASP A 221 18.69 9.01 -5.36
N TYR A 222 18.20 8.29 -4.34
CA TYR A 222 16.81 7.91 -4.20
C TYR A 222 16.16 8.57 -2.99
N VAL A 223 14.87 8.90 -3.12
CA VAL A 223 14.08 9.47 -2.02
C VAL A 223 13.65 8.36 -1.04
N PHE A 224 13.32 7.17 -1.56
CA PHE A 224 12.95 6.02 -0.73
C PHE A 224 14.20 5.27 -0.30
N THR A 225 14.75 5.66 0.83
CA THR A 225 15.90 5.01 1.47
C THR A 225 15.66 4.93 2.97
N LYS A 226 16.42 4.08 3.65
CA LYS A 226 16.35 3.96 5.13
C LYS A 226 16.81 5.22 5.87
N GLU A 227 17.57 6.08 5.19
CA GLU A 227 18.06 7.35 5.70
C GLU A 227 17.02 8.47 5.63
N ASN A 228 15.92 8.28 4.87
CA ASN A 228 14.87 9.28 4.78
C ASN A 228 14.10 9.36 6.12
N PRO A 229 14.20 10.49 6.85
CA PRO A 229 13.58 10.64 8.16
C PRO A 229 12.04 10.71 8.11
N GLU A 230 11.45 10.90 6.94
CA GLU A 230 9.98 10.92 6.78
C GLU A 230 9.36 9.52 6.79
N ILE A 231 10.16 8.45 6.64
CA ILE A 231 9.65 7.09 6.62
C ILE A 231 9.32 6.65 8.04
N ILE A 232 8.05 6.49 8.33
CA ILE A 232 7.54 6.05 9.63
C ILE A 232 7.40 4.53 9.67
N TRP A 233 6.95 3.93 8.57
CA TRP A 233 6.79 2.49 8.43
C TRP A 233 6.88 2.06 6.96
N THR A 234 7.52 0.93 6.72
CA THR A 234 7.56 0.26 5.43
C THR A 234 7.51 -1.25 5.61
N TYR A 235 6.86 -1.94 4.69
CA TYR A 235 6.76 -3.40 4.68
C TYR A 235 7.56 -4.03 3.55
N GLY A 236 8.16 -3.24 2.70
CA GLY A 236 8.89 -3.68 1.52
C GLY A 236 10.30 -3.14 1.44
N ASP A 237 10.96 -3.49 0.37
CA ASP A 237 12.19 -2.84 -0.05
C ASP A 237 11.86 -1.43 -0.55
N TYR A 238 12.86 -0.56 -0.65
CA TYR A 238 12.71 0.81 -1.15
C TYR A 238 12.61 0.85 -2.69
N GLU A 239 11.94 -0.13 -3.26
CA GLU A 239 11.80 -0.31 -4.69
C GLU A 239 10.53 0.33 -5.23
N VAL A 240 10.58 0.79 -6.46
CA VAL A 240 9.41 1.26 -7.21
C VAL A 240 8.83 0.13 -8.06
N ASN A 241 7.55 0.28 -8.41
CA ASN A 241 6.82 -0.67 -9.22
C ASN A 241 7.50 -0.90 -10.59
N TYR A 242 7.71 -2.16 -10.95
CA TYR A 242 8.33 -2.54 -12.22
C TYR A 242 7.51 -2.14 -13.46
N LEU A 243 6.20 -1.91 -13.35
CA LEU A 243 5.36 -1.48 -14.47
C LEU A 243 5.68 -0.05 -14.93
N SER A 244 6.15 0.80 -14.01
CA SER A 244 6.58 2.17 -14.25
C SER A 244 8.10 2.34 -14.20
N ALA A 245 8.83 1.25 -13.93
CA ALA A 245 10.27 1.25 -13.88
C ALA A 245 10.90 1.06 -15.27
N ALA A 246 12.13 1.53 -15.38
CA ALA A 246 12.99 1.40 -16.54
C ALA A 246 13.05 -0.01 -17.14
N TYR A 247 13.51 -0.09 -18.38
CA TYR A 247 13.89 -1.29 -19.13
C TYR A 247 12.78 -2.32 -19.35
N ARG A 248 11.90 -2.56 -18.40
CA ARG A 248 10.75 -3.48 -18.54
C ARG A 248 9.41 -2.79 -18.39
N GLY A 249 9.41 -1.52 -17.97
CA GLY A 249 8.19 -0.72 -17.80
C GLY A 249 7.54 -0.40 -19.14
N CYS A 250 6.27 -0.72 -19.26
CA CYS A 250 5.47 -0.37 -20.44
C CYS A 250 4.72 0.95 -20.26
N PHE A 251 4.78 1.50 -19.05
CA PHE A 251 4.05 2.69 -18.65
C PHE A 251 4.99 3.70 -17.97
N PRO A 252 5.87 4.34 -18.77
CA PRO A 252 6.76 5.39 -18.26
C PRO A 252 5.96 6.60 -17.78
N VAL A 253 6.63 7.49 -17.06
CA VAL A 253 6.08 8.78 -16.64
C VAL A 253 5.73 9.60 -17.88
N SER A 254 4.51 10.14 -17.92
CA SER A 254 4.03 10.90 -19.08
C SER A 254 4.80 12.22 -19.23
N MET A 255 5.03 12.60 -20.48
CA MET A 255 5.64 13.90 -20.79
C MET A 255 4.79 15.07 -20.28
N ALA A 256 3.47 14.92 -20.24
CA ALA A 256 2.57 15.93 -19.69
C ALA A 256 2.83 16.15 -18.20
N PHE A 257 2.93 15.06 -17.42
CA PHE A 257 3.24 15.14 -16.01
C PHE A 257 4.65 15.72 -15.78
N TYR A 258 5.66 15.21 -16.47
CA TYR A 258 7.03 15.72 -16.36
C TYR A 258 7.12 17.23 -16.66
N ASN A 259 6.40 17.71 -17.66
CA ASN A 259 6.40 19.13 -18.03
C ASN A 259 5.54 20.01 -17.11
N SER A 260 4.70 19.41 -16.25
CA SER A 260 3.95 20.16 -15.23
C SER A 260 4.86 20.71 -14.12
N PHE A 261 6.03 20.10 -13.91
CA PHE A 261 7.02 20.62 -12.96
C PHE A 261 7.77 21.83 -13.53
N HIS A 262 7.90 22.87 -12.69
CA HIS A 262 8.78 23.99 -13.02
C HIS A 262 10.23 23.50 -13.19
N ALA A 263 11.02 24.15 -14.04
CA ALA A 263 12.42 23.76 -14.32
C ALA A 263 13.30 23.66 -13.06
N ASN A 264 13.02 24.49 -12.07
CA ASN A 264 13.77 24.53 -10.79
C ASN A 264 13.14 23.68 -9.69
N ASP A 265 12.10 22.91 -9.98
CA ASP A 265 11.49 22.01 -8.99
C ASP A 265 12.40 20.80 -8.75
N ALA A 266 12.84 20.61 -7.51
CA ALA A 266 13.72 19.51 -7.15
C ALA A 266 13.09 18.13 -7.44
N ARG A 267 11.75 18.02 -7.35
CA ARG A 267 11.03 16.80 -7.65
C ARG A 267 11.22 16.34 -9.08
N LYS A 268 11.39 17.29 -10.01
CA LYS A 268 11.58 16.99 -11.44
C LYS A 268 12.79 16.09 -11.68
N ARG A 269 13.87 16.28 -10.93
CA ARG A 269 15.12 15.49 -11.05
C ARG A 269 15.21 14.31 -10.10
N THR A 270 14.48 14.36 -8.97
CA THR A 270 14.56 13.29 -7.95
C THR A 270 13.41 12.28 -8.03
N TYR A 271 12.23 12.72 -8.50
CA TYR A 271 11.04 11.84 -8.63
C TYR A 271 10.91 11.23 -10.01
N VAL A 272 11.53 11.85 -11.02
CA VAL A 272 11.53 11.36 -12.39
C VAL A 272 12.99 11.27 -12.85
N LYS A 273 13.37 10.12 -13.39
CA LYS A 273 14.71 9.87 -13.93
C LYS A 273 14.61 9.51 -15.40
N ASP A 274 15.63 9.87 -16.17
CA ASP A 274 15.82 9.37 -17.52
C ASP A 274 16.55 8.03 -17.47
N ASP A 275 15.98 7.02 -18.09
CA ASP A 275 16.61 5.73 -18.26
C ASP A 275 16.53 5.31 -19.72
N TRP A 276 17.63 5.49 -20.43
CA TRP A 276 17.74 5.22 -21.87
C TRP A 276 16.70 5.93 -22.74
N GLY A 277 16.32 7.14 -22.34
CA GLY A 277 15.35 7.98 -23.04
C GLY A 277 13.91 7.80 -22.60
N ASP A 278 13.66 6.97 -21.58
CA ASP A 278 12.35 6.85 -20.95
C ASP A 278 12.34 7.60 -19.60
N LEU A 279 11.27 8.32 -19.36
CA LEU A 279 11.04 8.95 -18.06
C LEU A 279 10.43 7.93 -17.10
N ILE A 280 11.16 7.60 -16.04
CA ILE A 280 10.73 6.61 -15.07
C ILE A 280 10.50 7.21 -13.69
N VAL A 281 9.72 6.51 -12.84
CA VAL A 281 9.61 6.89 -11.43
C VAL A 281 10.94 6.64 -10.73
N GLY A 282 11.59 7.72 -10.31
CA GLY A 282 12.94 7.73 -9.75
C GLY A 282 13.01 7.84 -8.22
N LYS A 283 11.88 7.74 -7.51
CA LYS A 283 11.86 7.87 -6.03
C LYS A 283 12.58 6.75 -5.29
N GLY A 284 12.61 5.57 -5.85
CA GLY A 284 13.27 4.39 -5.29
C GLY A 284 13.99 3.60 -6.36
N ALA A 285 14.78 2.62 -5.97
CA ALA A 285 15.40 1.69 -6.91
C ALA A 285 14.32 0.94 -7.70
N ALA A 286 14.57 0.69 -8.98
CA ALA A 286 13.66 -0.11 -9.78
C ALA A 286 13.71 -1.58 -9.33
N ASN A 287 12.56 -2.17 -9.05
CA ASN A 287 12.46 -3.61 -8.88
C ASN A 287 12.62 -4.28 -10.26
N THR A 288 13.83 -4.65 -10.60
CA THR A 288 14.14 -5.26 -11.89
C THR A 288 13.88 -6.77 -11.90
N GLY A 289 13.48 -7.36 -10.77
CA GLY A 289 13.34 -8.82 -10.64
C GLY A 289 14.65 -9.58 -10.84
N VAL A 290 15.77 -8.91 -10.86
CA VAL A 290 17.11 -9.52 -10.91
C VAL A 290 17.56 -9.74 -9.47
N TYR A 291 17.38 -10.94 -8.99
CA TYR A 291 18.02 -11.40 -7.76
C TYR A 291 19.53 -11.43 -8.00
N GLY A 292 20.26 -10.55 -7.32
CA GLY A 292 21.69 -10.64 -7.17
C GLY A 292 22.05 -11.68 -6.11
#